data_394ef238cd66157cea71b83f3c901ffa
#
_entry.id   394ef238cd66157cea71b83f3c901ffa
#
_cell.length_a   1.000
_cell.length_b   1.000
_cell.length_c   1.000
_cell.angle_alpha   90.00
_cell.angle_beta   90.00
_cell.angle_gamma   90.00
#
_symmetry.space_group_name_H-M   'P 1'
#
loop_
_entity.id
_entity.type
_entity.pdbx_description
1 polymer ?
#
loop_
_entity_poly.entity_id
_entity_poly.type
_entity_poly.pdbx_seq_one_letter_code
_entity_poly.pdbx_strand_id
1 'polypeptide(L)'
;MCIRDRTRGDKHNISFQGKFAKGIGKKNTVQKLFQILDRERLLQNQKLRVSITKNIPQKAGLGGGSINAASILNFLNKKKVIKISKKKILKVCSEIGSDVILGIEPSSSVLLSNNKIKKFLNCPILNMLLIKPNFGCATKKIYSNVTNFTKPKFNNPKKNMFGYKFLKNQRNALEDVAFSKYPQLKKIKLFLEKTNNPEFVRMTGSGSTVVAFYRSVKDCNLAKVEFKRKFKNCWLNVSKTI
;
A
#
# COMPACT_ATOMS: atom_id res chain seq x y z
N MET A 1 -3.61 12.77 -8.32
CA MET A 1 -3.41 13.73 -7.20
C MET A 1 -3.09 15.08 -7.80
N CYS A 2 -3.81 16.13 -7.44
CA CYS A 2 -3.52 17.52 -7.81
C CYS A 2 -3.04 18.27 -6.56
N ILE A 3 -1.90 18.93 -6.65
CA ILE A 3 -1.45 19.92 -5.68
C ILE A 3 -1.58 21.26 -6.40
N ARG A 4 -2.56 22.06 -6.00
CA ARG A 4 -2.81 23.39 -6.54
C ARG A 4 -2.49 24.42 -5.49
N ASP A 5 -1.88 25.50 -5.94
CA ASP A 5 -1.64 26.82 -5.32
C ASP A 5 -1.59 27.01 -3.79
N ARG A 6 -0.88 28.07 -3.43
CA ARG A 6 -0.85 28.64 -2.09
C ARG A 6 -2.26 29.06 -1.69
N THR A 7 -2.71 28.68 -0.50
CA THR A 7 -3.96 29.21 0.06
C THR A 7 -3.69 30.50 0.80
N ARG A 8 -4.58 31.48 0.70
CA ARG A 8 -4.58 32.70 1.49
C ARG A 8 -5.12 32.47 2.92
N GLY A 9 -5.02 31.29 3.50
CA GLY A 9 -5.58 30.96 4.82
C GLY A 9 -4.53 30.43 5.77
N ASP A 10 -4.86 30.38 7.06
CA ASP A 10 -3.97 29.93 8.13
C ASP A 10 -3.78 28.41 8.21
N LYS A 11 -4.48 27.64 7.36
CA LYS A 11 -4.48 26.17 7.39
C LYS A 11 -4.33 25.58 5.99
N HIS A 12 -3.71 24.40 5.91
CA HIS A 12 -3.72 23.60 4.69
C HIS A 12 -5.13 23.13 4.37
N ASN A 13 -5.50 23.18 3.08
CA ASN A 13 -6.75 22.64 2.59
C ASN A 13 -6.50 21.27 1.93
N ILE A 14 -6.84 20.19 2.64
CA ILE A 14 -6.67 18.81 2.16
C ILE A 14 -8.04 18.23 1.90
N SER A 15 -8.33 17.94 0.65
CA SER A 15 -9.60 17.36 0.20
C SER A 15 -9.40 15.98 -0.42
N PHE A 16 -10.41 15.13 -0.25
CA PHE A 16 -10.46 13.81 -0.85
C PHE A 16 -11.71 13.69 -1.72
N GLN A 17 -11.56 13.19 -2.93
CA GLN A 17 -12.63 12.94 -3.87
C GLN A 17 -12.50 11.57 -4.52
N GLY A 18 -13.51 11.12 -5.26
CA GLY A 18 -13.54 9.82 -5.94
C GLY A 18 -14.26 8.75 -5.13
N LYS A 19 -14.38 7.56 -5.72
CA LYS A 19 -15.24 6.46 -5.25
C LYS A 19 -14.99 6.03 -3.79
N PHE A 20 -13.77 6.17 -3.31
CA PHE A 20 -13.35 5.70 -1.97
C PHE A 20 -12.93 6.84 -1.03
N ALA A 21 -13.37 8.06 -1.31
CA ALA A 21 -13.06 9.22 -0.48
C ALA A 21 -13.93 9.31 0.79
N LYS A 22 -15.17 8.80 0.72
CA LYS A 22 -16.13 8.87 1.84
C LYS A 22 -15.55 8.18 3.09
N GLY A 23 -15.65 8.84 4.24
CA GLY A 23 -15.19 8.28 5.52
C GLY A 23 -13.70 8.42 5.81
N ILE A 24 -12.92 9.17 5.01
CA ILE A 24 -11.54 9.53 5.36
C ILE A 24 -11.61 10.61 6.45
N GLY A 25 -11.21 10.22 7.66
CA GLY A 25 -11.18 11.12 8.81
C GLY A 25 -10.08 12.19 8.71
N LYS A 26 -10.21 13.22 9.57
CA LYS A 26 -9.20 14.30 9.70
C LYS A 26 -7.83 13.77 10.15
N LYS A 27 -7.76 12.67 10.90
CA LYS A 27 -6.49 12.02 11.31
C LYS A 27 -6.06 11.00 10.24
N ASN A 28 -5.30 11.42 9.24
CA ASN A 28 -4.78 10.57 8.18
C ASN A 28 -3.30 10.87 7.87
N THR A 29 -2.65 10.02 7.07
CA THR A 29 -1.21 10.11 6.76
C THR A 29 -0.82 11.42 6.07
N VAL A 30 -1.71 11.98 5.23
CA VAL A 30 -1.45 13.25 4.54
C VAL A 30 -1.53 14.41 5.52
N GLN A 31 -2.54 14.42 6.39
CA GLN A 31 -2.63 15.43 7.45
C GLN A 31 -1.40 15.38 8.36
N LYS A 32 -0.97 14.18 8.75
CA LYS A 32 0.23 14.00 9.56
C LYS A 32 1.50 14.50 8.87
N LEU A 33 1.63 14.28 7.55
CA LEU A 33 2.71 14.86 6.76
C LEU A 33 2.76 16.39 6.91
N PHE A 34 1.64 17.07 6.67
CA PHE A 34 1.61 18.53 6.75
C PHE A 34 1.88 19.05 8.17
N GLN A 35 1.38 18.38 9.21
CA GLN A 35 1.71 18.70 10.59
C GLN A 35 3.22 18.64 10.87
N ILE A 36 3.91 17.63 10.32
CA ILE A 36 5.36 17.50 10.45
C ILE A 36 6.07 18.61 9.67
N LEU A 37 5.65 18.89 8.42
CA LEU A 37 6.26 19.94 7.60
C LEU A 37 6.12 21.34 8.24
N ASP A 38 4.96 21.63 8.84
CA ASP A 38 4.72 22.87 9.58
C ASP A 38 5.58 22.96 10.85
N ARG A 39 5.56 21.91 11.69
CA ARG A 39 6.35 21.83 12.91
C ARG A 39 7.85 22.05 12.65
N GLU A 40 8.35 21.47 11.57
CA GLU A 40 9.75 21.58 11.14
C GLU A 40 10.03 22.86 10.32
N ARG A 41 9.03 23.77 10.17
CA ARG A 41 9.08 25.02 9.40
C ARG A 41 9.57 24.87 7.95
N LEU A 42 9.37 23.68 7.36
CA LEU A 42 9.85 23.35 6.02
C LEU A 42 9.08 24.05 4.90
N LEU A 43 7.86 24.50 5.18
CA LEU A 43 6.99 25.21 4.23
C LEU A 43 7.08 26.73 4.37
N GLN A 44 7.96 27.27 5.23
CA GLN A 44 8.13 28.72 5.42
C GLN A 44 6.78 29.45 5.59
N ASN A 45 5.90 28.92 6.42
CA ASN A 45 4.53 29.40 6.67
C ASN A 45 3.57 29.33 5.45
N GLN A 46 4.00 28.77 4.32
CA GLN A 46 3.12 28.58 3.17
C GLN A 46 2.05 27.52 3.46
N LYS A 47 0.80 27.84 3.14
CA LYS A 47 -0.32 26.88 3.22
C LYS A 47 -0.69 26.41 1.81
N LEU A 48 -0.94 25.12 1.68
CA LEU A 48 -1.15 24.47 0.40
C LEU A 48 -2.55 23.87 0.31
N ARG A 49 -3.13 23.93 -0.89
CA ARG A 49 -4.35 23.18 -1.25
C ARG A 49 -3.96 21.89 -1.95
N VAL A 50 -4.41 20.76 -1.41
CA VAL A 50 -4.13 19.43 -1.95
C VAL A 50 -5.44 18.69 -2.17
N SER A 51 -5.69 18.25 -3.41
CA SER A 51 -6.83 17.40 -3.77
C SER A 51 -6.34 15.99 -4.14
N ILE A 52 -6.93 14.97 -3.53
CA ILE A 52 -6.55 13.57 -3.70
C ILE A 52 -7.74 12.77 -4.20
N THR A 53 -7.64 12.25 -5.42
CA THR A 53 -8.64 11.32 -5.95
C THR A 53 -8.37 9.90 -5.47
N LYS A 54 -9.32 9.32 -4.73
CA LYS A 54 -9.21 7.98 -4.12
C LYS A 54 -9.86 6.92 -5.01
N ASN A 55 -9.03 6.22 -5.79
CA ASN A 55 -9.44 5.11 -6.65
C ASN A 55 -9.14 3.73 -6.04
N ILE A 56 -8.42 3.71 -4.91
CA ILE A 56 -8.10 2.50 -4.16
C ILE A 56 -8.91 2.51 -2.85
N PRO A 57 -9.58 1.40 -2.49
CA PRO A 57 -10.36 1.30 -1.27
C PRO A 57 -9.54 1.55 -0.01
N GLN A 58 -10.19 2.06 1.03
CA GLN A 58 -9.56 2.23 2.34
C GLN A 58 -9.42 0.89 3.07
N LYS A 59 -8.48 0.81 4.04
CA LYS A 59 -8.22 -0.40 4.86
C LYS A 59 -8.06 -1.66 4.02
N ALA A 60 -7.37 -1.53 2.89
CA ALA A 60 -7.18 -2.58 1.89
C ALA A 60 -5.84 -3.33 2.04
N GLY A 61 -4.92 -2.89 2.90
CA GLY A 61 -3.57 -3.47 2.96
C GLY A 61 -2.70 -3.15 1.74
N LEU A 62 -3.04 -2.10 0.97
CA LEU A 62 -2.35 -1.70 -0.27
C LEU A 62 -1.48 -0.43 -0.09
N GLY A 63 -1.25 0.03 1.12
CA GLY A 63 -0.39 1.18 1.40
C GLY A 63 -0.85 2.53 0.83
N GLY A 64 -2.10 2.65 0.33
CA GLY A 64 -2.55 3.82 -0.43
C GLY A 64 -2.46 5.16 0.31
N GLY A 65 -2.60 5.17 1.65
CA GLY A 65 -2.39 6.37 2.46
C GLY A 65 -0.91 6.76 2.54
N SER A 66 -0.04 5.78 2.77
CA SER A 66 1.41 5.95 2.84
C SER A 66 1.99 6.44 1.53
N ILE A 67 1.55 5.87 0.41
CA ILE A 67 1.97 6.28 -0.93
C ILE A 67 1.51 7.71 -1.25
N ASN A 68 0.30 8.13 -0.84
CA ASN A 68 -0.14 9.51 -1.02
C ASN A 68 0.79 10.50 -0.28
N ALA A 69 1.11 10.23 0.99
CA ALA A 69 2.03 11.08 1.75
C ALA A 69 3.44 11.12 1.13
N ALA A 70 3.98 9.97 0.74
CA ALA A 70 5.27 9.89 0.06
C ALA A 70 5.30 10.67 -1.27
N SER A 71 4.25 10.51 -2.09
CA SER A 71 4.15 11.22 -3.38
C SER A 71 4.08 12.73 -3.21
N ILE A 72 3.36 13.22 -2.18
CA ILE A 72 3.31 14.65 -1.86
C ILE A 72 4.68 15.13 -1.42
N LEU A 73 5.33 14.44 -0.50
CA LEU A 73 6.66 14.80 -0.02
C LEU A 73 7.68 14.87 -1.16
N ASN A 74 7.69 13.87 -2.04
CA ASN A 74 8.52 13.86 -3.24
C ASN A 74 8.24 15.02 -4.18
N PHE A 75 6.96 15.29 -4.45
CA PHE A 75 6.56 16.39 -5.31
C PHE A 75 7.04 17.73 -4.76
N LEU A 76 6.82 18.00 -3.48
CA LEU A 76 7.23 19.24 -2.83
C LEU A 76 8.76 19.44 -2.88
N ASN A 77 9.52 18.36 -2.64
CA ASN A 77 10.97 18.41 -2.71
C ASN A 77 11.48 18.56 -4.16
N LYS A 78 10.93 17.83 -5.12
CA LYS A 78 11.29 17.92 -6.55
C LYS A 78 10.97 19.31 -7.13
N LYS A 79 9.85 19.91 -6.73
CA LYS A 79 9.47 21.28 -7.15
C LYS A 79 10.15 22.38 -6.33
N LYS A 80 11.09 22.01 -5.45
CA LYS A 80 11.84 22.96 -4.58
C LYS A 80 10.95 23.82 -3.69
N VAL A 81 9.68 23.41 -3.45
CA VAL A 81 8.80 24.04 -2.46
C VAL A 81 9.36 23.84 -1.06
N ILE A 82 9.94 22.68 -0.82
CA ILE A 82 10.78 22.38 0.34
C ILE A 82 12.17 21.96 -0.14
N LYS A 83 13.20 22.25 0.68
CA LYS A 83 14.56 21.80 0.41
C LYS A 83 15.03 20.95 1.58
N ILE A 84 15.02 19.65 1.42
CA ILE A 84 15.39 18.71 2.49
C ILE A 84 16.33 17.61 1.98
N SER A 85 17.26 17.23 2.85
CA SER A 85 18.22 16.15 2.56
C SER A 85 17.54 14.80 2.55
N LYS A 86 18.17 13.81 1.93
CA LYS A 86 17.71 12.42 1.94
C LYS A 86 17.52 11.87 3.36
N LYS A 87 18.43 12.21 4.28
CA LYS A 87 18.33 11.84 5.71
C LYS A 87 17.07 12.42 6.35
N LYS A 88 16.74 13.68 6.06
CA LYS A 88 15.52 14.32 6.57
C LYS A 88 14.25 13.71 5.98
N ILE A 89 14.24 13.36 4.67
CA ILE A 89 13.13 12.61 4.04
C ILE A 89 12.86 11.32 4.79
N LEU A 90 13.89 10.53 5.07
CA LEU A 90 13.76 9.27 5.82
C LEU A 90 13.16 9.50 7.22
N LYS A 91 13.60 10.54 7.92
CA LYS A 91 13.06 10.92 9.24
C LYS A 91 11.57 11.27 9.15
N VAL A 92 11.18 12.13 8.22
CA VAL A 92 9.77 12.51 8.00
C VAL A 92 8.91 11.29 7.67
N CYS A 93 9.40 10.40 6.79
CA CYS A 93 8.67 9.17 6.44
C CYS A 93 8.44 8.27 7.66
N SER A 94 9.48 8.03 8.48
CA SER A 94 9.37 7.16 9.66
C SER A 94 8.40 7.71 10.71
N GLU A 95 8.34 9.02 10.86
CA GLU A 95 7.38 9.66 11.77
C GLU A 95 5.93 9.54 11.28
N ILE A 96 5.68 9.54 9.96
CA ILE A 96 4.32 9.36 9.41
C ILE A 96 3.87 7.91 9.58
N GLY A 97 4.74 6.96 9.22
CA GLY A 97 4.49 5.53 9.31
C GLY A 97 5.55 4.70 8.58
N SER A 98 5.75 3.44 9.02
CA SER A 98 6.79 2.52 8.51
C SER A 98 6.78 2.35 6.99
N ASP A 99 5.59 2.31 6.38
CA ASP A 99 5.44 2.00 4.96
C ASP A 99 5.57 3.23 4.04
N VAL A 100 5.66 4.45 4.60
CA VAL A 100 5.73 5.68 3.78
C VAL A 100 7.00 5.73 2.97
N ILE A 101 8.10 5.26 3.55
CA ILE A 101 9.40 5.22 2.90
C ILE A 101 9.42 4.36 1.62
N LEU A 102 8.57 3.30 1.56
CA LEU A 102 8.43 2.45 0.36
C LEU A 102 7.86 3.21 -0.85
N GLY A 103 7.10 4.28 -0.59
CA GLY A 103 6.50 5.11 -1.63
C GLY A 103 7.37 6.27 -2.13
N ILE A 104 8.58 6.48 -1.57
CA ILE A 104 9.47 7.59 -1.95
C ILE A 104 10.05 7.37 -3.36
N GLU A 105 10.41 6.16 -3.69
CA GLU A 105 10.87 5.81 -5.03
C GLU A 105 10.16 4.55 -5.50
N PRO A 106 9.48 4.59 -6.65
CA PRO A 106 8.80 3.41 -7.19
C PRO A 106 9.84 2.39 -7.66
N SER A 107 10.03 1.33 -6.90
CA SER A 107 10.95 0.23 -7.19
C SER A 107 10.56 -1.00 -6.39
N SER A 108 10.93 -2.17 -6.89
CA SER A 108 10.86 -3.40 -6.11
C SER A 108 11.78 -3.27 -4.89
N SER A 109 11.22 -3.40 -3.69
CA SER A 109 11.93 -3.05 -2.45
C SER A 109 11.69 -4.08 -1.34
N VAL A 110 12.69 -4.26 -0.49
CA VAL A 110 12.57 -5.02 0.76
C VAL A 110 12.89 -4.09 1.92
N LEU A 111 11.96 -3.99 2.87
CA LEU A 111 12.20 -3.36 4.16
C LEU A 111 12.88 -4.39 5.08
N LEU A 112 14.09 -4.11 5.49
CA LEU A 112 14.89 -4.97 6.36
C LEU A 112 14.50 -4.80 7.83
N SER A 113 14.88 -5.74 8.69
CA SER A 113 14.61 -5.70 10.14
C SER A 113 15.22 -4.48 10.85
N ASN A 114 16.29 -3.92 10.30
CA ASN A 114 16.94 -2.69 10.80
C ASN A 114 16.34 -1.40 10.22
N ASN A 115 15.13 -1.46 9.65
CA ASN A 115 14.43 -0.36 8.99
C ASN A 115 15.15 0.24 7.77
N LYS A 116 16.20 -0.40 7.26
CA LYS A 116 16.81 -0.02 5.98
C LYS A 116 16.01 -0.62 4.83
N ILE A 117 16.00 0.10 3.70
CA ILE A 117 15.37 -0.38 2.46
C ILE A 117 16.45 -0.78 1.48
N LYS A 118 16.32 -2.00 0.94
CA LYS A 118 17.09 -2.45 -0.21
C LYS A 118 16.20 -2.42 -1.45
N LYS A 119 16.63 -1.72 -2.49
CA LYS A 119 15.92 -1.51 -3.74
C LYS A 119 16.54 -2.32 -4.86
N PHE A 120 15.70 -2.73 -5.81
CA PHE A 120 16.10 -3.51 -6.96
C PHE A 120 15.45 -2.94 -8.22
N LEU A 121 16.25 -2.76 -9.26
CA LEU A 121 15.79 -2.31 -10.56
C LEU A 121 15.61 -3.50 -11.50
N ASN A 122 14.72 -3.34 -12.48
CA ASN A 122 14.45 -4.35 -13.51
C ASN A 122 14.10 -5.73 -12.93
N CYS A 123 13.25 -5.76 -11.91
CA CYS A 123 12.67 -7.00 -11.39
C CYS A 123 11.61 -7.56 -12.35
N PRO A 124 11.32 -8.86 -12.28
CA PRO A 124 10.24 -9.44 -13.07
C PRO A 124 8.89 -8.74 -12.80
N ILE A 125 8.18 -8.42 -13.87
CA ILE A 125 6.82 -7.87 -13.79
C ILE A 125 5.85 -9.06 -13.61
N LEU A 126 5.08 -9.03 -12.54
CA LEU A 126 4.11 -10.06 -12.21
C LEU A 126 2.70 -9.52 -12.41
N ASN A 127 1.87 -10.27 -13.15
CA ASN A 127 0.47 -9.93 -13.34
C ASN A 127 -0.37 -10.40 -12.14
N MET A 128 -1.33 -9.59 -11.72
CA MET A 128 -2.11 -9.89 -10.54
C MET A 128 -3.55 -9.43 -10.64
N LEU A 129 -4.44 -10.17 -10.00
CA LEU A 129 -5.81 -9.80 -9.71
C LEU A 129 -5.91 -9.44 -8.23
N LEU A 130 -6.29 -8.21 -7.95
CA LEU A 130 -6.54 -7.67 -6.62
C LEU A 130 -8.01 -7.81 -6.29
N ILE A 131 -8.34 -8.45 -5.18
CA ILE A 131 -9.71 -8.60 -4.68
C ILE A 131 -9.81 -8.03 -3.27
N LYS A 132 -10.65 -7.02 -3.09
CA LYS A 132 -10.91 -6.44 -1.78
C LYS A 132 -12.41 -6.54 -1.47
N PRO A 133 -12.81 -7.29 -0.43
CA PRO A 133 -14.20 -7.37 0.01
C PRO A 133 -14.71 -6.01 0.51
N ASN A 134 -16.01 -5.87 0.70
CA ASN A 134 -16.65 -4.62 1.15
C ASN A 134 -16.24 -4.18 2.57
N PHE A 135 -15.63 -5.05 3.37
CA PHE A 135 -15.06 -4.72 4.68
C PHE A 135 -13.54 -4.52 4.63
N GLY A 136 -12.98 -3.86 5.64
CA GLY A 136 -11.53 -3.67 5.80
C GLY A 136 -11.03 -4.33 7.09
N CYS A 137 -9.76 -4.74 7.10
CA CYS A 137 -9.07 -5.17 8.31
C CYS A 137 -8.47 -3.97 9.03
N ALA A 138 -8.70 -3.87 10.33
CA ALA A 138 -8.06 -2.86 11.15
C ALA A 138 -6.62 -3.30 11.45
N THR A 139 -5.64 -2.67 10.80
CA THR A 139 -4.21 -3.01 10.92
C THR A 139 -3.78 -3.21 12.37
N LYS A 140 -4.11 -2.27 13.26
CA LYS A 140 -3.80 -2.37 14.70
C LYS A 140 -4.35 -3.66 15.32
N LYS A 141 -5.60 -4.03 14.99
CA LYS A 141 -6.24 -5.26 15.51
C LYS A 141 -5.62 -6.54 14.97
N ILE A 142 -5.07 -6.53 13.75
CA ILE A 142 -4.37 -7.69 13.20
C ILE A 142 -3.03 -7.85 13.90
N TYR A 143 -2.22 -6.79 13.99
CA TYR A 143 -0.92 -6.84 14.64
C TYR A 143 -0.99 -7.17 16.15
N SER A 144 -1.97 -6.64 16.87
CA SER A 144 -2.13 -6.91 18.32
C SER A 144 -2.52 -8.37 18.65
N ASN A 145 -2.92 -9.16 17.65
CA ASN A 145 -3.24 -10.58 17.82
C ASN A 145 -2.12 -11.51 17.27
N VAL A 146 -0.97 -10.95 16.89
CA VAL A 146 0.20 -11.76 16.52
C VAL A 146 0.89 -12.20 17.81
N THR A 147 0.90 -13.49 18.05
CA THR A 147 1.53 -14.09 19.26
C THR A 147 2.94 -14.61 18.98
N ASN A 148 3.21 -15.02 17.75
CA ASN A 148 4.48 -15.65 17.37
C ASN A 148 5.22 -14.81 16.35
N PHE A 149 6.49 -14.52 16.64
CA PHE A 149 7.39 -13.80 15.75
C PHE A 149 8.49 -14.75 15.26
N THR A 150 8.70 -14.78 13.96
CA THR A 150 9.81 -15.56 13.36
C THR A 150 11.05 -14.68 13.22
N LYS A 151 12.23 -15.31 13.20
CA LYS A 151 13.48 -14.60 12.87
C LYS A 151 13.38 -13.98 11.47
N PRO A 152 13.98 -12.79 11.24
CA PRO A 152 13.99 -12.14 9.94
C PRO A 152 14.64 -13.01 8.87
N LYS A 153 13.94 -13.28 7.77
CA LYS A 153 14.42 -14.15 6.67
C LYS A 153 15.02 -13.36 5.50
N PHE A 154 14.77 -12.05 5.40
CA PHE A 154 15.08 -11.25 4.22
C PHE A 154 16.12 -10.17 4.47
N ASN A 155 17.00 -10.33 5.44
CA ASN A 155 18.06 -9.34 5.73
C ASN A 155 19.15 -9.27 4.65
N ASN A 156 19.26 -10.30 3.81
CA ASN A 156 20.13 -10.30 2.63
C ASN A 156 19.34 -10.60 1.35
N PRO A 157 18.44 -9.69 0.92
CA PRO A 157 17.59 -9.92 -0.23
C PRO A 157 18.37 -9.83 -1.54
N LYS A 158 17.95 -10.66 -2.52
CA LYS A 158 18.49 -10.72 -3.88
C LYS A 158 17.38 -10.43 -4.89
N LYS A 159 17.75 -9.99 -6.11
CA LYS A 159 16.82 -9.65 -7.20
C LYS A 159 15.90 -10.81 -7.61
N ASN A 160 16.41 -12.05 -7.62
CA ASN A 160 15.64 -13.24 -7.97
C ASN A 160 14.48 -13.56 -6.99
N MET A 161 14.47 -12.94 -5.81
CA MET A 161 13.37 -13.07 -4.84
C MET A 161 12.06 -12.40 -5.28
N PHE A 162 12.08 -11.58 -6.32
CA PHE A 162 10.89 -10.91 -6.87
C PHE A 162 10.17 -11.72 -7.95
N GLY A 163 10.64 -12.93 -8.28
CA GLY A 163 10.01 -13.82 -9.26
C GLY A 163 9.02 -14.80 -8.64
N TYR A 164 8.12 -15.36 -9.47
CA TYR A 164 7.11 -16.35 -9.06
C TYR A 164 7.71 -17.53 -8.30
N LYS A 165 8.84 -18.09 -8.78
CA LYS A 165 9.50 -19.26 -8.20
C LYS A 165 9.83 -19.07 -6.71
N PHE A 166 10.29 -17.90 -6.34
CA PHE A 166 10.61 -17.59 -4.95
C PHE A 166 9.35 -17.19 -4.16
N LEU A 167 8.55 -16.29 -4.72
CA LEU A 167 7.41 -15.70 -4.01
C LEU A 167 6.35 -16.74 -3.66
N LYS A 168 6.08 -17.73 -4.51
CA LYS A 168 5.06 -18.75 -4.23
C LYS A 168 5.35 -19.56 -2.96
N ASN A 169 6.63 -19.69 -2.60
CA ASN A 169 7.07 -20.40 -1.40
C ASN A 169 7.09 -19.52 -0.13
N GLN A 170 6.73 -18.24 -0.25
CA GLN A 170 6.62 -17.35 0.90
C GLN A 170 5.19 -17.31 1.41
N ARG A 171 5.00 -16.90 2.65
CA ARG A 171 3.68 -16.68 3.24
C ARG A 171 3.58 -15.29 3.88
N ASN A 172 2.38 -14.79 3.99
CA ASN A 172 2.11 -13.62 4.81
C ASN A 172 1.76 -14.10 6.24
N ALA A 173 2.63 -13.82 7.20
CA ALA A 173 2.44 -14.25 8.59
C ALA A 173 1.15 -13.69 9.24
N LEU A 174 0.55 -12.64 8.66
CA LEU A 174 -0.68 -12.05 9.16
C LEU A 174 -1.95 -12.77 8.65
N GLU A 175 -1.83 -13.71 7.69
CA GLU A 175 -2.98 -14.42 7.11
C GLU A 175 -3.74 -15.22 8.17
N ASP A 176 -3.04 -15.97 9.02
CA ASP A 176 -3.68 -16.84 10.02
C ASP A 176 -4.53 -16.01 10.98
N VAL A 177 -3.99 -14.90 11.47
CA VAL A 177 -4.71 -13.97 12.35
C VAL A 177 -5.88 -13.30 11.62
N ALA A 178 -5.67 -12.87 10.37
CA ALA A 178 -6.73 -12.22 9.60
C ALA A 178 -7.86 -13.21 9.25
N PHE A 179 -7.53 -14.45 8.90
CA PHE A 179 -8.52 -15.47 8.51
C PHE A 179 -9.31 -15.99 9.69
N SER A 180 -8.71 -16.11 10.87
CA SER A 180 -9.43 -16.41 12.10
C SER A 180 -10.48 -15.33 12.40
N LYS A 181 -10.11 -14.06 12.28
CA LYS A 181 -10.98 -12.91 12.58
C LYS A 181 -11.99 -12.59 11.47
N TYR A 182 -11.63 -12.90 10.22
CA TYR A 182 -12.43 -12.64 9.02
C TYR A 182 -12.45 -13.88 8.13
N PRO A 183 -13.23 -14.96 8.49
CA PRO A 183 -13.24 -16.23 7.75
C PRO A 183 -13.58 -16.10 6.26
N GLN A 184 -14.29 -15.03 5.89
CA GLN A 184 -14.60 -14.73 4.50
C GLN A 184 -13.34 -14.50 3.64
N LEU A 185 -12.24 -13.98 4.21
CA LEU A 185 -10.97 -13.84 3.50
C LEU A 185 -10.38 -15.20 3.12
N LYS A 186 -10.47 -16.17 4.02
CA LYS A 186 -10.06 -17.56 3.76
C LYS A 186 -10.89 -18.18 2.62
N LYS A 187 -12.21 -17.95 2.63
CA LYS A 187 -13.10 -18.42 1.54
C LYS A 187 -12.72 -17.82 0.19
N ILE A 188 -12.41 -16.52 0.16
CA ILE A 188 -11.95 -15.82 -1.05
C ILE A 188 -10.63 -16.42 -1.54
N LYS A 189 -9.65 -16.61 -0.65
CA LYS A 189 -8.35 -17.19 -1.00
C LYS A 189 -8.50 -18.58 -1.59
N LEU A 190 -9.20 -19.49 -0.90
CA LEU A 190 -9.42 -20.88 -1.35
C LEU A 190 -10.16 -20.96 -2.69
N PHE A 191 -11.09 -20.04 -2.95
CA PHE A 191 -11.75 -19.96 -4.24
C PHE A 191 -10.75 -19.55 -5.35
N LEU A 192 -9.95 -18.52 -5.11
CA LEU A 192 -8.97 -18.06 -6.09
C LEU A 192 -7.88 -19.08 -6.37
N GLU A 193 -7.46 -19.87 -5.38
CA GLU A 193 -6.47 -20.95 -5.55
C GLU A 193 -6.95 -22.03 -6.54
N LYS A 194 -8.27 -22.15 -6.73
CA LYS A 194 -8.89 -23.09 -7.69
C LYS A 194 -9.32 -22.41 -8.99
N THR A 195 -9.16 -21.09 -9.12
CA THR A 195 -9.69 -20.31 -10.25
C THR A 195 -8.60 -20.00 -11.26
N ASN A 196 -8.74 -20.60 -12.46
CA ASN A 196 -7.88 -20.26 -13.61
C ASN A 196 -6.37 -20.41 -13.34
N ASN A 197 -5.99 -21.40 -12.55
CA ASN A 197 -4.60 -21.83 -12.32
C ASN A 197 -3.62 -20.70 -11.94
N PRO A 198 -3.79 -20.03 -10.78
CA PRO A 198 -2.88 -18.98 -10.35
C PRO A 198 -1.51 -19.56 -9.97
N GLU A 199 -0.44 -18.81 -10.16
CA GLU A 199 0.89 -19.16 -9.65
C GLU A 199 0.91 -19.24 -8.11
N PHE A 200 0.22 -18.34 -7.46
CA PHE A 200 -0.06 -18.35 -6.02
C PHE A 200 -1.11 -17.29 -5.65
N VAL A 201 -1.72 -17.47 -4.48
CA VAL A 201 -2.69 -16.51 -3.91
C VAL A 201 -2.26 -16.14 -2.50
N ARG A 202 -2.36 -14.84 -2.16
CA ARG A 202 -1.94 -14.34 -0.85
C ARG A 202 -2.71 -13.08 -0.44
N MET A 203 -2.93 -12.92 0.86
CA MET A 203 -3.38 -11.63 1.39
C MET A 203 -2.23 -10.62 1.38
N THR A 204 -2.50 -9.36 1.05
CA THR A 204 -1.50 -8.30 1.09
C THR A 204 -1.53 -7.53 2.41
N GLY A 205 -0.35 -7.31 2.99
CA GLY A 205 -0.19 -6.60 4.26
C GLY A 205 -1.06 -7.20 5.36
N SER A 206 -1.76 -6.36 6.11
CA SER A 206 -2.73 -6.75 7.15
C SER A 206 -4.14 -7.05 6.61
N GLY A 207 -4.29 -7.11 5.28
CA GLY A 207 -5.59 -7.31 4.62
C GLY A 207 -6.37 -5.99 4.49
N SER A 208 -7.56 -6.05 3.94
CA SER A 208 -8.37 -7.20 3.54
C SER A 208 -8.20 -7.61 2.07
N THR A 209 -7.25 -7.05 1.31
CA THR A 209 -7.06 -7.45 -0.09
C THR A 209 -6.38 -8.80 -0.18
N VAL A 210 -6.97 -9.71 -0.97
CA VAL A 210 -6.36 -10.96 -1.43
C VAL A 210 -5.89 -10.73 -2.86
N VAL A 211 -4.68 -11.18 -3.15
CA VAL A 211 -4.03 -11.03 -4.46
C VAL A 211 -3.78 -12.42 -5.04
N ALA A 212 -4.27 -12.65 -6.25
CA ALA A 212 -3.95 -13.83 -7.04
C ALA A 212 -2.99 -13.44 -8.17
N PHE A 213 -1.87 -14.14 -8.28
CA PHE A 213 -0.85 -13.89 -9.28
C PHE A 213 -0.97 -14.88 -10.43
N TYR A 214 -0.87 -14.39 -11.66
CA TYR A 214 -1.02 -15.17 -12.91
C TYR A 214 0.11 -14.85 -13.87
N ARG A 215 0.36 -15.75 -14.82
CA ARG A 215 1.37 -15.54 -15.87
C ARG A 215 0.98 -14.47 -16.86
N SER A 216 -0.31 -14.31 -17.13
CA SER A 216 -0.79 -13.34 -18.12
C SER A 216 -1.91 -12.45 -17.61
N VAL A 217 -2.08 -11.29 -18.25
CA VAL A 217 -3.24 -10.41 -18.03
C VAL A 217 -4.54 -11.08 -18.47
N LYS A 218 -4.50 -11.96 -19.49
CA LYS A 218 -5.65 -12.74 -19.94
C LYS A 218 -6.17 -13.62 -18.80
N ASP A 219 -5.30 -14.35 -18.14
CA ASP A 219 -5.67 -15.21 -17.00
C ASP A 219 -6.23 -14.42 -15.84
N CYS A 220 -5.66 -13.24 -15.53
CA CYS A 220 -6.21 -12.32 -14.54
C CYS A 220 -7.66 -11.91 -14.87
N ASN A 221 -7.94 -11.62 -16.15
CA ASN A 221 -9.28 -11.20 -16.58
C ASN A 221 -10.28 -12.37 -16.56
N LEU A 222 -9.90 -13.58 -16.97
CA LEU A 222 -10.73 -14.77 -16.85
C LEU A 222 -11.09 -15.05 -15.38
N ALA A 223 -10.10 -15.06 -14.50
CA ALA A 223 -10.31 -15.21 -13.07
C ALA A 223 -11.20 -14.10 -12.47
N LYS A 224 -11.06 -12.86 -12.93
CA LYS A 224 -11.93 -11.74 -12.53
C LYS A 224 -13.39 -11.97 -12.90
N VAL A 225 -13.66 -12.49 -14.09
CA VAL A 225 -15.02 -12.79 -14.55
C VAL A 225 -15.63 -13.92 -13.71
N GLU A 226 -14.89 -15.00 -13.52
CA GLU A 226 -15.32 -16.15 -12.72
C GLU A 226 -15.57 -15.76 -11.26
N PHE A 227 -14.67 -14.98 -10.67
CA PHE A 227 -14.82 -14.47 -9.31
C PHE A 227 -16.09 -13.64 -9.14
N LYS A 228 -16.40 -12.73 -10.09
CA LYS A 228 -17.59 -11.88 -10.06
C LYS A 228 -18.90 -12.67 -10.07
N ARG A 229 -18.94 -13.84 -10.70
CA ARG A 229 -20.14 -14.69 -10.73
C ARG A 229 -20.49 -15.18 -9.33
N LYS A 230 -19.49 -15.48 -8.49
CA LYS A 230 -19.66 -16.03 -7.14
C LYS A 230 -19.70 -14.97 -6.04
N PHE A 231 -18.89 -13.90 -6.17
CA PHE A 231 -18.74 -12.86 -5.15
C PHE A 231 -19.12 -11.48 -5.71
N LYS A 232 -20.31 -10.99 -5.37
CA LYS A 232 -20.84 -9.76 -5.96
C LYS A 232 -20.29 -8.47 -5.34
N ASN A 233 -19.99 -8.44 -4.04
CA ASN A 233 -19.69 -7.22 -3.26
C ASN A 233 -18.20 -7.04 -2.98
N CYS A 234 -17.34 -7.19 -4.00
CA CYS A 234 -15.91 -6.97 -3.89
C CYS A 234 -15.43 -5.93 -4.91
N TRP A 235 -14.44 -5.15 -4.51
CA TRP A 235 -13.66 -4.37 -5.46
C TRP A 235 -12.61 -5.28 -6.11
N LEU A 236 -12.52 -5.23 -7.43
CA LEU A 236 -11.57 -6.00 -8.22
C LEU A 236 -10.78 -5.11 -9.15
N ASN A 237 -9.48 -5.34 -9.22
CA ASN A 237 -8.61 -4.66 -10.17
C ASN A 237 -7.55 -5.61 -10.71
N VAL A 238 -7.37 -5.63 -12.03
CA VAL A 238 -6.22 -6.28 -12.67
C VAL A 238 -5.08 -5.28 -12.72
N SER A 239 -3.91 -5.69 -12.30
CA SER A 239 -2.72 -4.84 -12.21
C SER A 239 -1.45 -5.65 -12.44
N LYS A 240 -0.30 -4.98 -12.34
CA LYS A 240 1.03 -5.60 -12.40
C LYS A 240 1.95 -4.96 -11.37
N THR A 241 3.01 -5.69 -10.97
CA THR A 241 4.10 -5.12 -10.18
C THR A 241 4.89 -4.09 -10.98
N ILE A 242 5.71 -3.29 -10.31
CA ILE A 242 6.62 -2.30 -10.91
C ILE A 242 8.04 -2.86 -11.00
#